data_3869380880bdc34ac6c9c260bc822de2
#
_entry.id   3869380880bdc34ac6c9c260bc822de2
#
_cell.length_a   1.000
_cell.length_b   1.000
_cell.length_c   1.000
_cell.angle_alpha   90.00
_cell.angle_beta   90.00
_cell.angle_gamma   90.00
#
_symmetry.space_group_name_H-M   'P 1'
#
loop_
_entity.id
_entity.type
_entity.pdbx_description
1 polymer ?
#
loop_
_entity_poly.entity_id
_entity_poly.type
_entity_poly.pdbx_seq_one_letter_code
_entity_poly.pdbx_strand_id
1 'polypeptide(L)'
;NASIGFDLTLLQEDLDGSVAPARMLAASAVITAEEADQLVQGLDTIRSEAASGNFQPGLADEDVHFAVERRLITLLGPVGKKLHTGRSRNDQVGTDLRLWLRRRLDDLDQDLQRLQQALLSQADRHRRTMIPGYTHLQRAQPLCLAHHLLAYIEMLERDRERLQDVRKRVNICPLGAAALAGTPVPIDRQRTAKDLGFATIYANSRDAVSDRDFCVEFSAAASLVMVHLSRLA
;
A
#
# COMPACT_ATOMS: atom_id res chain seq x y z
N ASN A 1 -0.94 -2.57 -23.37
CA ASN A 1 -0.53 -1.36 -22.62
C ASN A 1 0.46 -1.79 -21.55
N ALA A 2 1.75 -1.70 -21.86
CA ALA A 2 2.78 -2.03 -20.89
C ALA A 2 2.82 -1.01 -19.75
N SER A 3 2.76 -1.49 -18.50
CA SER A 3 2.84 -0.68 -17.27
C SER A 3 4.14 -0.87 -16.51
N ILE A 4 5.02 -1.76 -16.98
CA ILE A 4 6.27 -2.15 -16.31
C ILE A 4 7.13 -0.94 -15.88
N GLY A 5 7.09 0.17 -16.63
CA GLY A 5 7.89 1.36 -16.33
C GLY A 5 7.58 2.03 -14.98
N PHE A 6 6.38 1.85 -14.44
CA PHE A 6 5.97 2.37 -13.13
C PHE A 6 5.54 1.26 -12.15
N ASP A 7 5.11 0.09 -12.64
CA ASP A 7 4.65 -1.03 -11.82
C ASP A 7 5.75 -1.64 -10.95
N LEU A 8 7.02 -1.49 -11.33
CA LEU A 8 8.15 -1.94 -10.50
C LEU A 8 8.12 -1.38 -9.08
N THR A 9 7.41 -0.28 -8.87
CA THR A 9 7.14 0.27 -7.53
C THR A 9 6.39 -0.71 -6.64
N LEU A 10 5.60 -1.64 -7.23
CA LEU A 10 4.79 -2.65 -6.54
C LEU A 10 5.50 -4.00 -6.36
N LEU A 11 6.76 -4.12 -6.78
CA LEU A 11 7.47 -5.42 -6.79
C LEU A 11 7.49 -6.11 -5.43
N GLN A 12 7.70 -5.37 -4.35
CA GLN A 12 7.71 -5.95 -3.00
C GLN A 12 6.35 -6.49 -2.60
N GLU A 13 5.30 -5.75 -2.94
CA GLU A 13 3.91 -6.12 -2.68
C GLU A 13 3.49 -7.33 -3.51
N ASP A 14 3.91 -7.41 -4.77
CA ASP A 14 3.65 -8.60 -5.61
C ASP A 14 4.34 -9.85 -5.08
N LEU A 15 5.60 -9.73 -4.64
CA LEU A 15 6.32 -10.84 -4.02
C LEU A 15 5.65 -11.30 -2.72
N ASP A 16 5.29 -10.36 -1.82
CA ASP A 16 4.58 -10.68 -0.57
C ASP A 16 3.18 -11.26 -0.87
N GLY A 17 2.46 -10.62 -1.82
CA GLY A 17 1.16 -11.04 -2.32
C GLY A 17 1.18 -12.41 -3.01
N SER A 18 2.36 -12.92 -3.37
CA SER A 18 2.58 -14.23 -3.97
C SER A 18 3.02 -15.30 -2.96
N VAL A 19 3.76 -14.93 -1.92
CA VAL A 19 4.19 -15.88 -0.86
C VAL A 19 2.98 -16.43 -0.07
N ALA A 20 2.06 -15.57 0.34
CA ALA A 20 0.89 -15.98 1.12
C ALA A 20 -0.01 -16.98 0.37
N PRO A 21 -0.39 -16.75 -0.92
CA PRO A 21 -1.11 -17.74 -1.71
C PRO A 21 -0.36 -19.04 -1.92
N ALA A 22 0.96 -19.05 -2.16
CA ALA A 22 1.73 -20.28 -2.29
C ALA A 22 1.57 -21.18 -1.04
N ARG A 23 1.71 -20.59 0.14
CA ARG A 23 1.50 -21.30 1.42
C ARG A 23 0.04 -21.74 1.62
N MET A 24 -0.92 -20.93 1.22
CA MET A 24 -2.34 -21.26 1.29
C MET A 24 -2.69 -22.41 0.37
N LEU A 25 -2.19 -22.46 -0.87
CA LEU A 25 -2.42 -23.54 -1.82
C LEU A 25 -1.92 -24.90 -1.28
N ALA A 26 -0.76 -24.93 -0.63
CA ALA A 26 -0.28 -26.14 0.03
C ALA A 26 -1.17 -26.55 1.21
N ALA A 27 -1.58 -25.62 2.04
CA ALA A 27 -2.46 -25.90 3.17
C ALA A 27 -3.86 -26.38 2.74
N SER A 28 -4.30 -25.98 1.55
CA SER A 28 -5.55 -26.45 0.92
C SER A 28 -5.36 -27.72 0.06
N ALA A 29 -4.17 -28.35 0.12
CA ALA A 29 -3.79 -29.55 -0.65
C ALA A 29 -3.97 -29.39 -2.18
N VAL A 30 -3.86 -28.17 -2.71
CA VAL A 30 -3.90 -27.86 -4.14
C VAL A 30 -2.54 -28.09 -4.79
N ILE A 31 -1.46 -27.80 -4.04
CA ILE A 31 -0.07 -28.11 -4.37
C ILE A 31 0.56 -28.85 -3.19
N THR A 32 1.72 -29.47 -3.38
CA THR A 32 2.45 -30.10 -2.26
C THR A 32 3.18 -29.06 -1.40
N ALA A 33 3.56 -29.46 -0.19
CA ALA A 33 4.37 -28.58 0.69
C ALA A 33 5.72 -28.25 0.05
N GLU A 34 6.36 -29.24 -0.59
CA GLU A 34 7.64 -29.08 -1.28
C GLU A 34 7.54 -28.10 -2.45
N GLU A 35 6.41 -28.13 -3.19
CA GLU A 35 6.17 -27.17 -4.29
C GLU A 35 5.97 -25.74 -3.75
N ALA A 36 5.27 -25.60 -2.63
CA ALA A 36 5.10 -24.30 -1.96
C ALA A 36 6.44 -23.74 -1.47
N ASP A 37 7.28 -24.59 -0.86
CA ASP A 37 8.61 -24.18 -0.40
C ASP A 37 9.50 -23.76 -1.58
N GLN A 38 9.45 -24.49 -2.71
CA GLN A 38 10.16 -24.09 -3.94
C GLN A 38 9.66 -22.73 -4.46
N LEU A 39 8.35 -22.50 -4.50
CA LEU A 39 7.78 -21.22 -4.91
C LEU A 39 8.24 -20.08 -4.00
N VAL A 40 8.21 -20.26 -2.69
CA VAL A 40 8.66 -19.24 -1.71
C VAL A 40 10.15 -18.95 -1.89
N GLN A 41 11.00 -19.98 -2.01
CA GLN A 41 12.45 -19.80 -2.25
C GLN A 41 12.72 -19.10 -3.58
N GLY A 42 11.95 -19.41 -4.64
CA GLY A 42 12.06 -18.73 -5.93
C GLY A 42 11.69 -17.24 -5.84
N LEU A 43 10.64 -16.90 -5.10
CA LEU A 43 10.23 -15.51 -4.84
C LEU A 43 11.29 -14.75 -4.01
N ASP A 44 11.89 -15.39 -3.00
CA ASP A 44 12.98 -14.80 -2.21
C ASP A 44 14.25 -14.61 -3.06
N THR A 45 14.51 -15.50 -4.02
CA THR A 45 15.59 -15.32 -5.01
C THR A 45 15.34 -14.08 -5.85
N ILE A 46 14.12 -13.90 -6.38
CA ILE A 46 13.75 -12.70 -7.17
C ILE A 46 13.90 -11.44 -6.32
N ARG A 47 13.49 -11.48 -5.04
CA ARG A 47 13.67 -10.38 -4.09
C ARG A 47 15.15 -9.99 -3.94
N SER A 48 16.02 -10.98 -3.82
CA SER A 48 17.46 -10.78 -3.69
C SER A 48 18.07 -10.25 -4.99
N GLU A 49 17.63 -10.74 -6.15
CA GLU A 49 18.02 -10.22 -7.46
C GLU A 49 17.61 -8.75 -7.63
N ALA A 50 16.40 -8.40 -7.20
CA ALA A 50 15.92 -7.02 -7.26
C ALA A 50 16.75 -6.09 -6.35
N ALA A 51 17.05 -6.52 -5.12
CA ALA A 51 17.87 -5.76 -4.19
C ALA A 51 19.31 -5.53 -4.69
N SER A 52 19.86 -6.49 -5.46
CA SER A 52 21.20 -6.38 -6.07
C SER A 52 21.22 -5.73 -7.47
N GLY A 53 20.05 -5.31 -8.00
CA GLY A 53 19.92 -4.73 -9.34
C GLY A 53 20.00 -5.76 -10.48
N ASN A 54 19.95 -7.05 -10.18
CA ASN A 54 20.04 -8.14 -11.16
C ASN A 54 18.66 -8.55 -11.73
N PHE A 55 17.55 -8.16 -11.10
CA PHE A 55 16.22 -8.33 -11.66
C PHE A 55 15.93 -7.17 -12.60
N GLN A 56 16.01 -7.43 -13.90
CA GLN A 56 15.85 -6.43 -14.95
C GLN A 56 14.72 -6.81 -15.91
N PRO A 57 13.46 -6.51 -15.56
CA PRO A 57 12.35 -6.69 -16.47
C PRO A 57 12.44 -5.71 -17.63
N GLY A 58 11.99 -6.16 -18.80
CA GLY A 58 11.98 -5.35 -20.02
C GLY A 58 10.56 -5.00 -20.48
N LEU A 59 10.45 -4.17 -21.50
CA LEU A 59 9.15 -3.78 -22.09
C LEU A 59 8.29 -4.97 -22.55
N ALA A 60 8.92 -6.12 -22.83
CA ALA A 60 8.22 -7.35 -23.20
C ALA A 60 7.48 -8.01 -22.02
N ASP A 61 7.76 -7.58 -20.78
CA ASP A 61 7.16 -8.14 -19.59
C ASP A 61 5.77 -7.54 -19.27
N GLU A 62 5.32 -6.56 -20.04
CA GLU A 62 4.03 -5.90 -19.89
C GLU A 62 3.82 -5.24 -18.51
N ASP A 63 3.86 -6.03 -17.40
CA ASP A 63 3.69 -5.59 -16.02
C ASP A 63 4.67 -6.31 -15.06
N VAL A 64 4.74 -5.85 -13.81
CA VAL A 64 5.60 -6.44 -12.77
C VAL A 64 5.23 -7.89 -12.46
N HIS A 65 3.94 -8.21 -12.49
CA HIS A 65 3.42 -9.54 -12.19
C HIS A 65 3.87 -10.56 -13.24
N PHE A 66 3.81 -10.18 -14.52
CA PHE A 66 4.31 -11.02 -15.61
C PHE A 66 5.82 -11.22 -15.53
N ALA A 67 6.57 -10.17 -15.18
CA ALA A 67 8.00 -10.24 -14.99
C ALA A 67 8.39 -11.22 -13.87
N VAL A 68 7.71 -11.17 -12.72
CA VAL A 68 7.91 -12.08 -11.58
C VAL A 68 7.54 -13.51 -11.98
N GLU A 69 6.37 -13.73 -12.58
CA GLU A 69 5.91 -15.06 -13.03
C GLU A 69 6.89 -15.67 -14.04
N ARG A 70 7.30 -14.92 -15.06
CA ARG A 70 8.27 -15.36 -16.05
C ARG A 70 9.61 -15.73 -15.41
N ARG A 71 10.11 -14.90 -14.47
CA ARG A 71 11.36 -15.20 -13.76
C ARG A 71 11.23 -16.46 -12.92
N LEU A 72 10.13 -16.61 -12.21
CA LEU A 72 9.84 -17.78 -11.40
C LEU A 72 9.77 -19.07 -12.23
N ILE A 73 9.14 -19.02 -13.42
CA ILE A 73 9.12 -20.15 -14.36
C ILE A 73 10.53 -20.46 -14.87
N THR A 74 11.36 -19.48 -15.10
CA THR A 74 12.75 -19.69 -15.49
C THR A 74 13.55 -20.40 -14.40
N LEU A 75 13.30 -20.09 -13.12
CA LEU A 75 13.97 -20.70 -11.98
C LEU A 75 13.47 -22.11 -11.67
N LEU A 76 12.17 -22.35 -11.75
CA LEU A 76 11.50 -23.52 -11.21
C LEU A 76 10.80 -24.41 -12.26
N GLY A 77 10.80 -23.99 -13.52
CA GLY A 77 10.12 -24.72 -14.59
C GLY A 77 8.61 -24.84 -14.35
N PRO A 78 8.03 -26.05 -14.47
CA PRO A 78 6.58 -26.25 -14.32
C PRO A 78 6.01 -25.85 -12.96
N VAL A 79 6.80 -25.94 -11.89
CA VAL A 79 6.37 -25.55 -10.54
C VAL A 79 6.09 -24.05 -10.47
N GLY A 80 6.89 -23.23 -11.15
CA GLY A 80 6.68 -21.76 -11.19
C GLY A 80 5.30 -21.37 -11.73
N LYS A 81 4.73 -22.13 -12.67
CA LYS A 81 3.38 -21.89 -13.22
C LYS A 81 2.26 -22.10 -12.19
N LYS A 82 2.50 -22.89 -11.16
CA LYS A 82 1.49 -23.23 -10.13
C LYS A 82 1.15 -22.03 -9.24
N LEU A 83 2.02 -21.01 -9.17
CA LEU A 83 1.77 -19.82 -8.39
C LEU A 83 0.49 -19.09 -8.81
N HIS A 84 0.11 -19.14 -10.08
CA HIS A 84 -1.08 -18.48 -10.61
C HIS A 84 -2.39 -19.25 -10.38
N THR A 85 -2.32 -20.44 -9.75
CA THR A 85 -3.49 -21.30 -9.50
C THR A 85 -4.55 -20.57 -8.65
N GLY A 86 -5.78 -20.51 -9.16
CA GLY A 86 -6.90 -19.86 -8.49
C GLY A 86 -6.84 -18.33 -8.41
N ARG A 87 -5.92 -17.70 -9.14
CA ARG A 87 -5.73 -16.24 -9.20
C ARG A 87 -6.08 -15.67 -10.57
N SER A 88 -6.29 -14.37 -10.59
CA SER A 88 -6.34 -13.56 -11.81
C SER A 88 -5.45 -12.35 -11.63
N ARG A 89 -5.03 -11.75 -12.74
CA ARG A 89 -4.36 -10.44 -12.69
C ARG A 89 -5.23 -9.38 -12.01
N ASN A 90 -6.57 -9.48 -12.15
CA ASN A 90 -7.51 -8.51 -11.60
C ASN A 90 -7.48 -8.42 -10.07
N ASP A 91 -7.55 -9.56 -9.36
CA ASP A 91 -7.48 -9.56 -7.89
C ASP A 91 -6.06 -9.35 -7.37
N GLN A 92 -5.03 -9.78 -8.13
CA GLN A 92 -3.63 -9.57 -7.81
C GLN A 92 -3.27 -8.08 -7.78
N VAL A 93 -3.51 -7.34 -8.87
CA VAL A 93 -3.24 -5.89 -8.96
C VAL A 93 -3.96 -5.12 -7.85
N GLY A 94 -5.23 -5.46 -7.58
CA GLY A 94 -5.99 -4.83 -6.49
C GLY A 94 -5.38 -5.09 -5.11
N THR A 95 -4.82 -6.28 -4.89
CA THR A 95 -4.14 -6.65 -3.64
C THR A 95 -2.84 -5.86 -3.47
N ASP A 96 -2.00 -5.83 -4.48
CA ASP A 96 -0.67 -5.22 -4.42
C ASP A 96 -0.78 -3.70 -4.22
N LEU A 97 -1.69 -3.05 -4.95
CA LEU A 97 -1.96 -1.62 -4.76
C LEU A 97 -2.43 -1.30 -3.33
N ARG A 98 -3.26 -2.18 -2.72
CA ARG A 98 -3.70 -2.01 -1.33
C ARG A 98 -2.58 -2.24 -0.33
N LEU A 99 -1.73 -3.25 -0.55
CA LEU A 99 -0.55 -3.51 0.28
C LEU A 99 0.41 -2.31 0.24
N TRP A 100 0.68 -1.79 -0.95
CA TRP A 100 1.52 -0.62 -1.16
C TRP A 100 0.95 0.62 -0.48
N LEU A 101 -0.31 0.95 -0.75
CA LEU A 101 -0.94 2.15 -0.18
C LEU A 101 -1.05 2.06 1.34
N ARG A 102 -1.31 0.89 1.89
CA ARG A 102 -1.33 0.67 3.34
C ARG A 102 0.01 1.03 3.99
N ARG A 103 1.13 0.59 3.39
CA ARG A 103 2.48 0.96 3.87
C ARG A 103 2.73 2.46 3.74
N ARG A 104 2.35 3.07 2.61
CA ARG A 104 2.53 4.51 2.40
C ARG A 104 1.69 5.36 3.36
N LEU A 105 0.50 4.90 3.72
CA LEU A 105 -0.32 5.54 4.75
C LEU A 105 0.34 5.48 6.13
N ASP A 106 0.95 4.34 6.49
CA ASP A 106 1.66 4.17 7.75
C ASP A 106 2.93 5.07 7.79
N ASP A 107 3.69 5.14 6.70
CA ASP A 107 4.85 6.03 6.57
C ASP A 107 4.43 7.51 6.69
N LEU A 108 3.37 7.91 5.98
CA LEU A 108 2.87 9.28 5.98
C LEU A 108 2.35 9.71 7.37
N ASP A 109 1.65 8.82 8.09
CA ASP A 109 1.23 9.12 9.47
C ASP A 109 2.44 9.41 10.37
N GLN A 110 3.51 8.62 10.24
CA GLN A 110 4.76 8.86 10.99
C GLN A 110 5.44 10.18 10.60
N ASP A 111 5.44 10.54 9.31
CA ASP A 111 6.00 11.81 8.85
C ASP A 111 5.22 13.00 9.40
N LEU A 112 3.90 12.94 9.40
CA LEU A 112 3.05 13.96 9.99
C LEU A 112 3.26 14.07 11.51
N GLN A 113 3.42 12.96 12.22
CA GLN A 113 3.78 12.97 13.64
C GLN A 113 5.12 13.67 13.90
N ARG A 114 6.14 13.38 13.07
CA ARG A 114 7.45 14.05 13.17
C ARG A 114 7.34 15.56 12.95
N LEU A 115 6.52 15.97 11.97
CA LEU A 115 6.26 17.40 11.73
C LEU A 115 5.54 18.06 12.90
N GLN A 116 4.49 17.41 13.46
CA GLN A 116 3.80 17.92 14.65
C GLN A 116 4.77 18.08 15.83
N GLN A 117 5.66 17.11 16.06
CA GLN A 117 6.65 17.19 17.12
C GLN A 117 7.65 18.35 16.93
N ALA A 118 8.06 18.60 15.67
CA ALA A 118 8.93 19.72 15.34
C ALA A 118 8.23 21.07 15.58
N LEU A 119 6.97 21.19 15.17
CA LEU A 119 6.17 22.40 15.41
C LEU A 119 5.93 22.63 16.91
N LEU A 120 5.65 21.57 17.66
CA LEU A 120 5.50 21.65 19.13
C LEU A 120 6.79 22.12 19.81
N SER A 121 7.94 21.61 19.39
CA SER A 121 9.24 22.05 19.89
C SER A 121 9.50 23.53 19.61
N GLN A 122 9.14 24.02 18.42
CA GLN A 122 9.24 25.45 18.10
C GLN A 122 8.23 26.28 18.89
N ALA A 123 7.00 25.83 19.06
CA ALA A 123 6.00 26.49 19.90
C ALA A 123 6.48 26.65 21.33
N ASP A 124 7.11 25.62 21.89
CA ASP A 124 7.67 25.66 23.24
C ASP A 124 8.76 26.74 23.41
N ARG A 125 9.67 26.83 22.43
CA ARG A 125 10.75 27.86 22.43
C ARG A 125 10.21 29.27 22.30
N HIS A 126 9.08 29.45 21.64
CA HIS A 126 8.51 30.73 21.28
C HIS A 126 7.23 31.09 22.04
N ARG A 127 7.05 30.57 23.26
CA ARG A 127 5.85 30.80 24.10
C ARG A 127 5.56 32.28 24.35
N ARG A 128 6.58 33.15 24.34
CA ARG A 128 6.47 34.58 24.63
C ARG A 128 6.76 35.48 23.43
N THR A 129 7.03 34.91 22.26
CA THR A 129 7.32 35.67 21.05
C THR A 129 6.00 36.17 20.46
N MET A 130 5.80 37.46 20.46
CA MET A 130 4.61 38.10 19.91
C MET A 130 4.81 38.40 18.42
N ILE A 131 3.80 38.09 17.63
CA ILE A 131 3.72 38.36 16.19
C ILE A 131 2.41 39.09 15.87
N PRO A 132 2.36 39.87 14.78
CA PRO A 132 1.12 40.50 14.33
C PRO A 132 0.22 39.44 13.67
N GLY A 133 -1.05 39.36 14.09
CA GLY A 133 -2.09 38.62 13.39
C GLY A 133 -2.60 39.45 12.21
N TYR A 134 -3.12 38.76 11.18
CA TYR A 134 -3.68 39.38 9.98
C TYR A 134 -5.06 38.83 9.67
N THR A 135 -5.97 39.69 9.25
CA THR A 135 -7.23 39.33 8.61
C THR A 135 -7.42 40.25 7.39
N HIS A 136 -7.93 39.71 6.29
CA HIS A 136 -8.13 40.47 5.05
C HIS A 136 -6.87 41.27 4.62
N LEU A 137 -5.68 40.70 4.81
CA LEU A 137 -4.37 41.32 4.55
C LEU A 137 -4.11 42.60 5.38
N GLN A 138 -4.88 42.85 6.43
CA GLN A 138 -4.72 43.96 7.36
C GLN A 138 -4.23 43.44 8.72
N ARG A 139 -3.44 44.26 9.42
CA ARG A 139 -3.01 43.96 10.80
C ARG A 139 -4.23 43.88 11.72
N ALA A 140 -4.29 42.79 12.48
CA ALA A 140 -5.33 42.54 13.47
C ALA A 140 -4.72 42.43 14.87
N GLN A 141 -5.25 41.52 15.72
CA GLN A 141 -4.73 41.35 17.06
C GLN A 141 -3.29 40.76 17.05
N PRO A 142 -2.45 41.15 18.02
CA PRO A 142 -1.21 40.45 18.27
C PRO A 142 -1.52 39.06 18.80
N LEU A 143 -0.72 38.06 18.39
CA LEU A 143 -0.80 36.68 18.89
C LEU A 143 0.60 36.14 19.20
N CYS A 144 0.64 35.12 20.02
CA CYS A 144 1.88 34.42 20.31
C CYS A 144 2.24 33.48 19.15
N LEU A 145 3.53 33.44 18.75
CA LEU A 145 3.99 32.54 17.69
C LEU A 145 3.67 31.07 18.04
N ALA A 146 3.78 30.69 19.32
CA ALA A 146 3.38 29.37 19.77
C ALA A 146 1.93 29.05 19.42
N HIS A 147 1.00 29.99 19.65
CA HIS A 147 -0.42 29.83 19.31
C HIS A 147 -0.63 29.65 17.79
N HIS A 148 0.12 30.39 16.98
CA HIS A 148 0.10 30.24 15.54
C HIS A 148 0.55 28.83 15.10
N LEU A 149 1.66 28.33 15.64
CA LEU A 149 2.19 26.99 15.30
C LEU A 149 1.27 25.86 15.77
N LEU A 150 0.64 26.02 16.94
CA LEU A 150 -0.31 25.05 17.46
C LEU A 150 -1.54 24.90 16.55
N ALA A 151 -1.96 25.94 15.84
CA ALA A 151 -3.05 25.84 14.87
C ALA A 151 -2.75 24.85 13.74
N TYR A 152 -1.49 24.76 13.30
CA TYR A 152 -1.08 23.76 12.30
C TYR A 152 -1.01 22.35 12.87
N ILE A 153 -0.63 22.20 14.13
CA ILE A 153 -0.69 20.88 14.81
C ILE A 153 -2.12 20.35 14.80
N GLU A 154 -3.11 21.19 15.09
CA GLU A 154 -4.53 20.82 15.04
C GLU A 154 -5.00 20.46 13.61
N MET A 155 -4.50 21.15 12.58
CA MET A 155 -4.81 20.83 11.18
C MET A 155 -4.24 19.45 10.81
N LEU A 156 -2.97 19.21 11.15
CA LEU A 156 -2.28 17.96 10.85
C LEU A 156 -2.88 16.77 11.62
N GLU A 157 -3.39 16.98 12.85
CA GLU A 157 -4.09 15.92 13.59
C GLU A 157 -5.35 15.47 12.85
N ARG A 158 -6.20 16.41 12.40
CA ARG A 158 -7.36 16.08 11.57
C ARG A 158 -6.99 15.40 10.25
N ASP A 159 -5.82 15.72 9.68
CA ASP A 159 -5.33 15.03 8.48
C ASP A 159 -4.92 13.59 8.77
N ARG A 160 -4.25 13.34 9.89
CA ARG A 160 -3.91 12.00 10.34
C ARG A 160 -5.15 11.14 10.58
N GLU A 161 -6.19 11.69 11.23
CA GLU A 161 -7.47 11.00 11.43
C GLU A 161 -8.10 10.59 10.08
N ARG A 162 -8.10 11.48 9.08
CA ARG A 162 -8.60 11.17 7.72
C ARG A 162 -7.79 10.04 7.07
N LEU A 163 -6.46 10.10 7.14
CA LEU A 163 -5.60 9.05 6.59
C LEU A 163 -5.81 7.70 7.28
N GLN A 164 -6.04 7.68 8.59
CA GLN A 164 -6.40 6.49 9.35
C GLN A 164 -7.76 5.93 8.91
N ASP A 165 -8.73 6.77 8.58
CA ASP A 165 -10.01 6.34 8.04
C ASP A 165 -9.87 5.74 6.64
N VAL A 166 -9.07 6.34 5.76
CA VAL A 166 -8.69 5.77 4.45
C VAL A 166 -8.07 4.39 4.65
N ARG A 167 -7.13 4.28 5.59
CA ARG A 167 -6.42 3.03 5.89
C ARG A 167 -7.34 1.87 6.24
N LYS A 168 -8.44 2.13 6.95
CA LYS A 168 -9.44 1.10 7.29
C LYS A 168 -10.06 0.50 6.03
N ARG A 169 -10.38 1.32 5.03
CA ARG A 169 -10.98 0.88 3.75
C ARG A 169 -9.97 0.29 2.77
N VAL A 170 -8.71 0.71 2.85
CA VAL A 170 -7.60 0.05 2.14
C VAL A 170 -7.37 -1.37 2.68
N ASN A 171 -7.57 -1.60 3.99
CA ASN A 171 -7.20 -2.83 4.67
C ASN A 171 -8.21 -3.98 4.52
N ILE A 172 -8.72 -4.18 3.29
CA ILE A 172 -9.65 -5.26 2.92
C ILE A 172 -9.03 -6.03 1.75
N CYS A 173 -8.92 -7.36 1.91
CA CYS A 173 -8.26 -8.22 0.93
C CYS A 173 -9.18 -8.58 -0.25
N PRO A 174 -8.82 -8.26 -1.50
CA PRO A 174 -9.57 -8.68 -2.68
C PRO A 174 -9.15 -10.05 -3.19
N LEU A 175 -7.98 -10.58 -2.77
CA LEU A 175 -7.36 -11.78 -3.33
C LEU A 175 -8.25 -13.01 -3.13
N GLY A 176 -8.37 -13.81 -4.19
CA GLY A 176 -9.28 -14.96 -4.27
C GLY A 176 -10.64 -14.64 -4.90
N ALA A 177 -10.86 -13.38 -5.29
CA ALA A 177 -11.98 -13.00 -6.16
C ALA A 177 -11.76 -13.46 -7.62
N ALA A 178 -10.53 -13.84 -7.96
CA ALA A 178 -10.08 -14.22 -9.29
C ALA A 178 -10.44 -13.15 -10.33
N ALA A 179 -10.92 -13.54 -11.52
CA ALA A 179 -11.24 -12.56 -12.56
C ALA A 179 -12.38 -11.61 -12.16
N LEU A 180 -13.46 -12.14 -11.55
CA LEU A 180 -14.61 -11.36 -11.06
C LEU A 180 -15.63 -12.17 -10.21
N ALA A 181 -15.63 -13.50 -10.32
CA ALA A 181 -16.69 -14.35 -9.75
C ALA A 181 -16.15 -15.45 -8.83
N GLY A 182 -14.90 -15.34 -8.37
CA GLY A 182 -14.22 -16.36 -7.59
C GLY A 182 -13.63 -17.47 -8.47
N THR A 183 -13.24 -18.58 -7.84
CA THR A 183 -12.58 -19.70 -8.48
C THR A 183 -13.16 -21.04 -7.96
N PRO A 184 -13.23 -22.09 -8.81
CA PRO A 184 -13.61 -23.43 -8.36
C PRO A 184 -12.47 -24.13 -7.56
N VAL A 185 -11.27 -23.58 -7.55
CA VAL A 185 -10.16 -24.12 -6.75
C VAL A 185 -10.48 -23.92 -5.27
N PRO A 186 -10.25 -24.93 -4.40
CA PRO A 186 -10.56 -24.85 -2.97
C PRO A 186 -9.53 -23.99 -2.22
N ILE A 187 -9.55 -22.67 -2.44
CA ILE A 187 -8.69 -21.70 -1.79
C ILE A 187 -9.27 -21.21 -0.46
N ASP A 188 -8.39 -20.89 0.49
CA ASP A 188 -8.74 -20.26 1.77
C ASP A 188 -8.41 -18.76 1.72
N ARG A 189 -9.41 -17.93 1.38
CA ARG A 189 -9.30 -16.47 1.30
C ARG A 189 -9.01 -15.84 2.66
N GLN A 190 -9.58 -16.38 3.74
CA GLN A 190 -9.39 -15.85 5.09
C GLN A 190 -7.94 -16.03 5.55
N ARG A 191 -7.36 -17.21 5.28
CA ARG A 191 -5.96 -17.47 5.57
C ARG A 191 -5.05 -16.54 4.80
N THR A 192 -5.26 -16.38 3.49
CA THR A 192 -4.47 -15.48 2.66
C THR A 192 -4.56 -14.02 3.16
N ALA A 193 -5.75 -13.55 3.50
CA ALA A 193 -5.93 -12.21 4.05
C ALA A 193 -5.18 -12.02 5.38
N LYS A 194 -5.26 -13.01 6.28
CA LYS A 194 -4.55 -13.01 7.57
C LYS A 194 -3.04 -12.99 7.37
N ASP A 195 -2.50 -13.84 6.49
CA ASP A 195 -1.07 -13.94 6.22
C ASP A 195 -0.51 -12.64 5.60
N LEU A 196 -1.34 -11.89 4.85
CA LEU A 196 -1.03 -10.57 4.31
C LEU A 196 -1.34 -9.41 5.27
N GLY A 197 -1.85 -9.71 6.47
CA GLY A 197 -2.18 -8.71 7.50
C GLY A 197 -3.38 -7.82 7.15
N PHE A 198 -4.30 -8.27 6.29
CA PHE A 198 -5.57 -7.60 6.06
C PHE A 198 -6.55 -7.85 7.20
N ALA A 199 -7.39 -6.86 7.49
CA ALA A 199 -8.39 -6.96 8.56
C ALA A 199 -9.53 -7.92 8.18
N THR A 200 -9.91 -7.98 6.91
CA THR A 200 -11.01 -8.79 6.40
C THR A 200 -10.86 -9.04 4.90
N ILE A 201 -11.80 -9.79 4.33
CA ILE A 201 -11.94 -10.02 2.89
C ILE A 201 -13.14 -9.28 2.32
N TYR A 202 -13.15 -9.02 1.01
CA TYR A 202 -14.34 -8.53 0.33
C TYR A 202 -15.49 -9.57 0.37
N ALA A 203 -16.69 -9.08 0.69
CA ALA A 203 -17.91 -9.90 0.71
C ALA A 203 -18.38 -10.25 -0.71
N ASN A 204 -18.15 -9.37 -1.69
CA ASN A 204 -18.53 -9.56 -3.08
C ASN A 204 -17.29 -9.59 -3.97
N SER A 205 -17.12 -10.65 -4.77
CA SER A 205 -15.94 -10.86 -5.61
C SER A 205 -15.85 -9.85 -6.77
N ARG A 206 -16.98 -9.42 -7.32
CA ARG A 206 -17.01 -8.45 -8.41
C ARG A 206 -16.60 -7.05 -7.92
N ASP A 207 -17.08 -6.66 -6.74
CA ASP A 207 -16.67 -5.44 -6.08
C ASP A 207 -15.16 -5.47 -5.75
N ALA A 208 -14.67 -6.58 -5.23
CA ALA A 208 -13.26 -6.79 -4.88
C ALA A 208 -12.28 -6.46 -6.01
N VAL A 209 -12.60 -6.82 -7.26
CA VAL A 209 -11.72 -6.61 -8.41
C VAL A 209 -11.89 -5.22 -9.05
N SER A 210 -13.03 -4.55 -8.83
CA SER A 210 -13.35 -3.27 -9.47
C SER A 210 -13.13 -2.05 -8.58
N ASP A 211 -13.18 -2.22 -7.25
CA ASP A 211 -13.08 -1.10 -6.31
C ASP A 211 -11.74 -0.37 -6.43
N ARG A 212 -11.83 0.93 -6.63
CA ARG A 212 -10.73 1.90 -6.60
C ARG A 212 -11.10 3.16 -5.81
N ASP A 213 -12.22 3.14 -5.07
CA ASP A 213 -12.70 4.26 -4.26
C ASP A 213 -11.65 4.71 -3.26
N PHE A 214 -10.91 3.77 -2.69
CA PHE A 214 -9.82 4.03 -1.75
C PHE A 214 -8.69 4.88 -2.35
N CYS A 215 -8.45 4.82 -3.67
CA CYS A 215 -7.48 5.67 -4.35
C CYS A 215 -7.98 7.12 -4.44
N VAL A 216 -9.26 7.30 -4.75
CA VAL A 216 -9.91 8.62 -4.81
C VAL A 216 -9.94 9.24 -3.43
N GLU A 217 -10.33 8.47 -2.41
CA GLU A 217 -10.36 8.91 -1.02
C GLU A 217 -8.98 9.31 -0.50
N PHE A 218 -7.96 8.50 -0.78
CA PHE A 218 -6.56 8.84 -0.45
C PHE A 218 -6.14 10.16 -1.12
N SER A 219 -6.43 10.32 -2.41
CA SER A 219 -6.08 11.54 -3.15
C SER A 219 -6.76 12.78 -2.57
N ALA A 220 -8.01 12.66 -2.14
CA ALA A 220 -8.74 13.75 -1.49
C ALA A 220 -8.12 14.10 -0.12
N ALA A 221 -7.81 13.10 0.71
CA ALA A 221 -7.15 13.30 2.01
C ALA A 221 -5.76 13.93 1.85
N ALA A 222 -4.95 13.41 0.91
CA ALA A 222 -3.62 13.94 0.61
C ALA A 222 -3.67 15.39 0.11
N SER A 223 -4.69 15.75 -0.67
CA SER A 223 -4.89 17.13 -1.13
C SER A 223 -5.12 18.10 0.04
N LEU A 224 -5.85 17.68 1.09
CA LEU A 224 -6.04 18.49 2.30
C LEU A 224 -4.72 18.68 3.06
N VAL A 225 -3.92 17.62 3.19
CA VAL A 225 -2.56 17.71 3.76
C VAL A 225 -1.74 18.77 3.01
N MET A 226 -1.74 18.71 1.67
CA MET A 226 -0.99 19.67 0.84
C MET A 226 -1.50 21.10 0.98
N VAL A 227 -2.82 21.32 1.15
CA VAL A 227 -3.39 22.64 1.44
C VAL A 227 -2.86 23.18 2.78
N HIS A 228 -2.80 22.35 3.83
CA HIS A 228 -2.30 22.75 5.13
C HIS A 228 -0.78 23.03 5.09
N LEU A 229 0.00 22.20 4.40
CA LEU A 229 1.43 22.41 4.22
C LEU A 229 1.73 23.69 3.41
N SER A 230 0.98 23.95 2.33
CA SER A 230 1.11 25.17 1.54
C SER A 230 0.80 26.44 2.32
N ARG A 231 -0.11 26.36 3.32
CA ARG A 231 -0.42 27.50 4.20
C ARG A 231 0.64 27.70 5.29
N LEU A 232 1.36 26.66 5.66
CA LEU A 232 2.46 26.72 6.62
C LEU A 232 3.71 27.34 5.99
N ALA A 233 3.99 26.98 4.71
CA ALA A 233 5.15 27.47 3.94
C ALA A 233 5.00 28.93 3.53
#